data_d135396a5daff0d6ebb5e53fa5c750a8
#
_entry.id   d135396a5daff0d6ebb5e53fa5c750a8
#
_cell.length_a   1.000
_cell.length_b   1.000
_cell.length_c   1.000
_cell.angle_alpha   90.00
_cell.angle_beta   90.00
_cell.angle_gamma   90.00
#
_symmetry.space_group_name_H-M   'P 1'
#
loop_
_entity.id
_entity.type
_entity.pdbx_description
1 polymer ?
#
loop_
_entity_poly.entity_id
_entity_poly.type
_entity_poly.pdbx_seq_one_letter_code
_entity_poly.pdbx_strand_id
1 'polypeptide(L)'
;MGNCYHPDAKFKDPVYELEGKHIHAMWHMLLERGKEFSLVYSEVEVFDNVASANWEASYKFNVTNLPVVNPVSSSFIFEDGLIINHHDSFDLYEWQKQALGFPGIMLGWTPFLKNKLRKYAANALNAFIAAHPEYQND
;
A
#
# COMPACT_ATOMS: atom_id res chain seq x y z
N MET A 1 3.72 -11.08 -7.55
CA MET A 1 4.33 -9.82 -7.08
C MET A 1 5.66 -10.02 -6.34
N GLY A 2 5.76 -11.05 -5.51
CA GLY A 2 6.97 -11.30 -4.73
C GLY A 2 8.25 -11.40 -5.57
N ASN A 3 8.15 -11.94 -6.77
CA ASN A 3 9.31 -12.15 -7.65
C ASN A 3 9.86 -10.85 -8.26
N CYS A 4 9.17 -9.72 -8.10
CA CYS A 4 9.62 -8.43 -8.62
C CYS A 4 10.52 -7.68 -7.64
N TYR A 5 10.51 -8.05 -6.36
CA TYR A 5 11.25 -7.34 -5.32
C TYR A 5 12.56 -8.02 -4.98
N HIS A 6 13.58 -7.19 -4.80
CA HIS A 6 14.86 -7.61 -4.24
C HIS A 6 14.67 -8.06 -2.78
N PRO A 7 15.45 -9.06 -2.29
CA PRO A 7 15.34 -9.48 -0.88
C PRO A 7 15.54 -8.36 0.14
N ASP A 8 16.32 -7.34 -0.20
CA ASP A 8 16.57 -6.19 0.67
C ASP A 8 15.73 -4.96 0.29
N ALA A 9 14.64 -5.15 -0.44
CA ALA A 9 13.80 -4.06 -0.92
C ALA A 9 13.19 -3.27 0.23
N LYS A 10 12.98 -1.97 -0.01
CA LYS A 10 12.28 -1.06 0.90
C LYS A 10 11.04 -0.50 0.20
N PHE A 11 9.97 -0.38 0.97
CA PHE A 11 8.69 0.16 0.52
C PHE A 11 8.22 1.24 1.48
N LYS A 12 7.68 2.32 0.93
CA LYS A 12 7.07 3.38 1.72
C LYS A 12 5.84 3.94 1.01
N ASP A 13 4.77 4.13 1.77
CA ASP A 13 3.60 4.90 1.34
C ASP A 13 3.10 5.74 2.54
N PRO A 14 1.97 6.48 2.42
CA PRO A 14 1.46 7.27 3.55
C PRO A 14 1.08 6.46 4.80
N VAL A 15 0.90 5.15 4.67
CA VAL A 15 0.45 4.27 5.76
C VAL A 15 1.54 3.33 6.25
N TYR A 16 2.34 2.76 5.35
CA TYR A 16 3.31 1.73 5.64
C TYR A 16 4.74 2.16 5.35
N GLU A 17 5.67 1.58 6.10
CA GLU A 17 7.11 1.63 5.82
C GLU A 17 7.65 0.22 6.12
N LEU A 18 8.05 -0.51 5.06
CA LEU A 18 8.29 -1.95 5.14
C LEU A 18 9.58 -2.34 4.42
N GLU A 19 10.13 -3.51 4.78
CA GLU A 19 11.31 -4.09 4.16
C GLU A 19 11.11 -5.57 3.88
N GLY A 20 11.73 -6.04 2.79
CA GLY A 20 11.84 -7.46 2.47
C GLY A 20 10.52 -8.19 2.39
N LYS A 21 10.42 -9.31 3.10
CA LYS A 21 9.24 -10.18 3.08
C LYS A 21 7.96 -9.50 3.55
N HIS A 22 8.06 -8.47 4.37
CA HIS A 22 6.90 -7.74 4.86
C HIS A 22 6.19 -6.97 3.75
N ILE A 23 6.91 -6.57 2.69
CA ILE A 23 6.31 -5.98 1.49
C ILE A 23 5.39 -6.99 0.81
N HIS A 24 5.85 -8.22 0.67
CA HIS A 24 5.05 -9.30 0.09
C HIS A 24 3.80 -9.59 0.93
N ALA A 25 3.98 -9.61 2.25
CA ALA A 25 2.87 -9.83 3.18
C ALA A 25 1.81 -8.74 3.06
N MET A 26 2.23 -7.49 2.95
CA MET A 26 1.30 -6.36 2.77
C MET A 26 0.47 -6.53 1.50
N TRP A 27 1.11 -6.80 0.35
CA TRP A 27 0.38 -6.99 -0.91
C TRP A 27 -0.55 -8.18 -0.86
N HIS A 28 -0.10 -9.30 -0.29
CA HIS A 28 -0.95 -10.49 -0.12
C HIS A 28 -2.19 -10.16 0.71
N MET A 29 -2.00 -9.51 1.85
CA MET A 29 -3.10 -9.11 2.73
C MET A 29 -4.08 -8.16 2.03
N LEU A 30 -3.58 -7.13 1.35
CA LEU A 30 -4.43 -6.14 0.69
C LEU A 30 -5.23 -6.74 -0.47
N LEU A 31 -4.61 -7.61 -1.25
CA LEU A 31 -5.30 -8.27 -2.36
C LEU A 31 -6.31 -9.30 -1.88
N GLU A 32 -6.04 -9.99 -0.78
CA GLU A 32 -6.97 -10.95 -0.19
C GLU A 32 -8.18 -10.26 0.46
N ARG A 33 -7.96 -9.11 1.12
CA ARG A 33 -9.00 -8.39 1.85
C ARG A 33 -9.74 -7.36 1.01
N GLY A 34 -9.16 -6.88 -0.07
CA GLY A 34 -9.80 -5.92 -0.96
C GLY A 34 -10.98 -6.57 -1.70
N LYS A 35 -12.17 -5.98 -1.54
CA LYS A 35 -13.38 -6.47 -2.21
C LYS A 35 -13.58 -5.73 -3.52
N GLU A 36 -13.95 -6.49 -4.57
CA GLU A 36 -14.22 -5.92 -5.89
C GLU A 36 -13.05 -5.07 -6.41
N PHE A 37 -11.83 -5.57 -6.21
CA PHE A 37 -10.61 -4.84 -6.55
C PHE A 37 -10.41 -4.76 -8.07
N SER A 38 -10.15 -3.56 -8.56
CA SER A 38 -9.70 -3.33 -9.94
C SER A 38 -8.59 -2.28 -9.95
N LEU A 39 -7.73 -2.36 -10.96
CA LEU A 39 -6.58 -1.49 -11.09
C LEU A 39 -6.38 -1.07 -12.54
N VAL A 40 -6.19 0.23 -12.74
CA VAL A 40 -5.86 0.81 -14.04
C VAL A 40 -4.57 1.60 -13.89
N TYR A 41 -3.58 1.34 -14.75
CA TYR A 41 -2.31 2.05 -14.72
C TYR A 41 -2.14 2.88 -16.00
N SER A 42 -1.33 3.94 -15.90
CA SER A 42 -1.03 4.85 -17.00
C SER A 42 0.32 5.52 -16.76
N GLU A 43 0.80 6.24 -17.78
CA GLU A 43 2.00 7.07 -17.68
C GLU A 43 3.21 6.33 -17.11
N VAL A 44 3.43 5.10 -17.58
CA VAL A 44 4.59 4.31 -17.18
C VAL A 44 5.83 4.84 -17.91
N GLU A 45 6.83 5.27 -17.15
CA GLU A 45 8.10 5.77 -17.69
C GLU A 45 9.25 5.02 -17.06
N VAL A 46 10.22 4.64 -17.89
CA VAL A 46 11.42 3.94 -17.43
C VAL A 46 12.64 4.65 -17.99
N PHE A 47 13.60 4.96 -17.13
CA PHE A 47 14.88 5.55 -17.49
C PHE A 47 15.98 4.91 -16.65
N ASP A 48 16.92 4.21 -17.33
CA ASP A 48 17.98 3.43 -16.67
C ASP A 48 17.41 2.47 -15.60
N ASN A 49 17.82 2.65 -14.34
CA ASN A 49 17.36 1.84 -13.22
C ASN A 49 16.25 2.49 -12.41
N VAL A 50 15.56 3.49 -12.99
CA VAL A 50 14.46 4.21 -12.32
C VAL A 50 13.20 4.08 -13.15
N ALA A 51 12.07 3.91 -12.51
CA ALA A 51 10.76 3.90 -13.18
C ALA A 51 9.74 4.67 -12.37
N SER A 52 8.72 5.16 -13.05
CA SER A 52 7.55 5.77 -12.43
C SER A 52 6.29 5.28 -13.12
N ALA A 53 5.18 5.27 -12.39
CA ALA A 53 3.88 4.91 -12.92
C ALA A 53 2.79 5.61 -12.13
N ASN A 54 1.71 5.96 -12.82
CA ASN A 54 0.47 6.37 -12.18
C ASN A 54 -0.54 5.24 -12.31
N TRP A 55 -1.27 4.98 -11.25
CA TRP A 55 -2.30 3.96 -11.26
C TRP A 55 -3.45 4.36 -10.35
N GLU A 56 -4.59 3.72 -10.57
CA GLU A 56 -5.79 3.97 -9.79
C GLU A 56 -6.36 2.65 -9.34
N ALA A 57 -6.50 2.49 -8.03
CA ALA A 57 -7.11 1.32 -7.43
C ALA A 57 -8.56 1.63 -7.06
N SER A 58 -9.46 0.74 -7.43
CA SER A 58 -10.89 0.82 -7.08
C SER A 58 -11.27 -0.44 -6.33
N TYR A 59 -11.82 -0.30 -5.13
CA TYR A 59 -12.22 -1.42 -4.29
C TYR A 59 -13.19 -0.95 -3.21
N LYS A 60 -13.73 -1.90 -2.45
CA LYS A 60 -14.48 -1.60 -1.22
C LYS A 60 -13.59 -1.88 -0.02
N PHE A 61 -13.54 -0.92 0.89
CA PHE A 61 -12.77 -1.10 2.12
C PHE A 61 -13.44 -2.18 2.99
N ASN A 62 -12.68 -3.18 3.41
CA ASN A 62 -13.23 -4.36 4.06
C ASN A 62 -13.89 -4.07 5.43
N VAL A 63 -13.50 -2.98 6.09
CA VAL A 63 -14.05 -2.61 7.41
C VAL A 63 -15.41 -1.94 7.30
N THR A 64 -15.56 -0.96 6.39
CA THR A 64 -16.78 -0.16 6.25
C THR A 64 -17.64 -0.57 5.07
N ASN A 65 -17.08 -1.35 4.15
CA ASN A 65 -17.69 -1.71 2.87
C ASN A 65 -18.00 -0.52 1.96
N LEU A 66 -17.35 0.62 2.21
CA LEU A 66 -17.49 1.81 1.38
C LEU A 66 -16.55 1.75 0.17
N PRO A 67 -17.01 2.26 -0.99
CA PRO A 67 -16.17 2.26 -2.18
C PRO A 67 -15.05 3.28 -2.08
N VAL A 68 -13.86 2.88 -2.54
CA VAL A 68 -12.66 3.72 -2.59
C VAL A 68 -12.13 3.72 -4.01
N VAL A 69 -11.83 4.91 -4.54
CA VAL A 69 -11.08 5.11 -5.78
C VAL A 69 -9.84 5.91 -5.41
N ASN A 70 -8.68 5.28 -5.48
CA ASN A 70 -7.43 5.85 -4.98
C ASN A 70 -6.40 6.02 -6.09
N PRO A 71 -6.17 7.27 -6.58
CA PRO A 71 -5.07 7.54 -7.50
C PRO A 71 -3.74 7.51 -6.76
N VAL A 72 -2.78 6.77 -7.31
CA VAL A 72 -1.45 6.57 -6.71
C VAL A 72 -0.38 6.91 -7.73
N SER A 73 0.67 7.60 -7.28
CA SER A 73 1.89 7.82 -8.05
C SER A 73 3.00 6.98 -7.43
N SER A 74 3.60 6.10 -8.23
CA SER A 74 4.64 5.19 -7.78
C SER A 74 5.99 5.56 -8.38
N SER A 75 7.05 5.43 -7.60
CA SER A 75 8.42 5.49 -8.08
C SER A 75 9.19 4.25 -7.65
N PHE A 76 10.07 3.78 -8.53
CA PHE A 76 10.81 2.55 -8.34
C PHE A 76 12.29 2.75 -8.65
N ILE A 77 13.15 2.11 -7.86
CA ILE A 77 14.57 1.96 -8.18
C ILE A 77 14.83 0.46 -8.30
N PHE A 78 15.56 0.07 -9.36
CA PHE A 78 15.88 -1.31 -9.63
C PHE A 78 17.36 -1.61 -9.35
N GLU A 79 17.63 -2.80 -8.87
CA GLU A 79 18.96 -3.36 -8.72
C GLU A 79 18.93 -4.82 -9.14
N ASP A 80 19.82 -5.22 -10.03
CA ASP A 80 19.88 -6.59 -10.56
C ASP A 80 18.55 -7.05 -11.18
N GLY A 81 17.82 -6.12 -11.81
CA GLY A 81 16.54 -6.41 -12.45
C GLY A 81 15.36 -6.52 -11.50
N LEU A 82 15.57 -6.25 -10.21
CA LEU A 82 14.53 -6.33 -9.17
C LEU A 82 14.32 -4.96 -8.52
N ILE A 83 13.12 -4.75 -7.98
CA ILE A 83 12.80 -3.51 -7.26
C ILE A 83 13.55 -3.52 -5.93
N ILE A 84 14.45 -2.55 -5.73
CA ILE A 84 15.16 -2.36 -4.45
C ILE A 84 14.53 -1.25 -3.62
N ASN A 85 13.84 -0.30 -4.24
CA ASN A 85 13.13 0.76 -3.56
C ASN A 85 11.82 1.05 -4.29
N HIS A 86 10.73 1.13 -3.54
CA HIS A 86 9.39 1.41 -4.07
C HIS A 86 8.72 2.44 -3.15
N HIS A 87 8.33 3.57 -3.71
CA HIS A 87 7.65 4.62 -2.98
C HIS A 87 6.34 4.95 -3.67
N ASP A 88 5.24 4.79 -2.95
CA ASP A 88 3.90 5.16 -3.40
C ASP A 88 3.46 6.45 -2.71
N SER A 89 2.80 7.30 -3.47
CA SER A 89 2.26 8.57 -2.98
C SER A 89 0.81 8.68 -3.36
N PHE A 90 -0.04 8.95 -2.39
CA PHE A 90 -1.46 9.23 -2.60
C PHE A 90 -1.97 10.16 -1.50
N ASP A 91 -3.14 10.76 -1.70
CA ASP A 91 -3.77 11.65 -0.73
C ASP A 91 -4.49 10.83 0.34
N LEU A 92 -3.87 10.74 1.53
CA LEU A 92 -4.41 9.96 2.65
C LEU A 92 -5.74 10.55 3.15
N TYR A 93 -5.89 11.87 3.12
CA TYR A 93 -7.15 12.51 3.52
C TYR A 93 -8.30 12.10 2.59
N GLU A 94 -8.08 12.13 1.28
CA GLU A 94 -9.06 11.67 0.31
C GLU A 94 -9.41 10.20 0.50
N TRP A 95 -8.41 9.36 0.76
CA TRP A 95 -8.63 7.95 1.06
C TRP A 95 -9.51 7.78 2.30
N GLN A 96 -9.19 8.51 3.37
CA GLN A 96 -9.96 8.44 4.63
C GLN A 96 -11.40 8.90 4.47
N LYS A 97 -11.63 9.95 3.68
CA LYS A 97 -13.00 10.42 3.39
C LYS A 97 -13.82 9.32 2.73
N GLN A 98 -13.25 8.64 1.76
CA GLN A 98 -13.95 7.59 1.02
C GLN A 98 -14.13 6.33 1.87
N ALA A 99 -13.08 5.88 2.52
CA ALA A 99 -13.06 4.60 3.23
C ALA A 99 -13.80 4.63 4.55
N LEU A 100 -13.75 5.76 5.27
CA LEU A 100 -14.31 5.90 6.61
C LEU A 100 -15.62 6.69 6.65
N GLY A 101 -15.98 7.38 5.56
CA GLY A 101 -17.18 8.18 5.50
C GLY A 101 -17.09 9.44 6.36
N PHE A 102 -18.18 9.74 7.11
CA PHE A 102 -18.28 10.99 7.86
C PHE A 102 -17.12 11.25 8.84
N PRO A 103 -16.65 10.27 9.64
CA PRO A 103 -15.49 10.52 10.50
C PRO A 103 -14.23 10.90 9.71
N GLY A 104 -14.05 10.32 8.54
CA GLY A 104 -12.92 10.65 7.65
C GLY A 104 -13.00 12.09 7.13
N ILE A 105 -14.21 12.56 6.80
CA ILE A 105 -14.44 13.93 6.33
C ILE A 105 -14.13 14.93 7.45
N MET A 106 -14.59 14.66 8.67
CA MET A 106 -14.46 15.58 9.78
C MET A 106 -13.06 15.60 10.41
N LEU A 107 -12.40 14.44 10.49
CA LEU A 107 -11.16 14.27 11.26
C LEU A 107 -9.97 13.79 10.45
N GLY A 108 -10.17 13.41 9.18
CA GLY A 108 -9.13 12.80 8.35
C GLY A 108 -7.90 13.67 8.11
N TRP A 109 -8.05 15.01 8.18
CA TRP A 109 -6.94 15.93 8.06
C TRP A 109 -6.06 15.99 9.32
N THR A 110 -6.56 15.46 10.45
CA THR A 110 -5.85 15.54 11.73
C THR A 110 -4.73 14.50 11.81
N PRO A 111 -3.58 14.84 12.43
CA PRO A 111 -2.55 13.83 12.70
C PRO A 111 -3.06 12.68 13.56
N PHE A 112 -4.02 12.96 14.45
CA PHE A 112 -4.61 11.95 15.34
C PHE A 112 -5.24 10.80 14.53
N LEU A 113 -6.13 11.11 13.58
CA LEU A 113 -6.81 10.06 12.80
C LEU A 113 -5.84 9.37 11.86
N LYS A 114 -4.92 10.11 11.23
CA LYS A 114 -3.90 9.53 10.37
C LYS A 114 -3.01 8.54 11.11
N ASN A 115 -2.58 8.91 12.32
CA ASN A 115 -1.74 8.03 13.14
C ASN A 115 -2.51 6.82 13.66
N LYS A 116 -3.80 7.00 13.97
CA LYS A 116 -4.67 5.89 14.38
C LYS A 116 -4.84 4.89 13.24
N LEU A 117 -5.02 5.37 12.01
CA LEU A 117 -5.10 4.49 10.84
C LEU A 117 -3.79 3.75 10.61
N ARG A 118 -2.64 4.43 10.72
CA ARG A 118 -1.32 3.79 10.57
C ARG A 118 -1.13 2.69 11.61
N LYS A 119 -1.53 2.93 12.84
CA LYS A 119 -1.44 1.94 13.91
C LYS A 119 -2.36 0.74 13.64
N TYR A 120 -3.59 1.00 13.21
CA TYR A 120 -4.52 -0.06 12.82
C TYR A 120 -3.94 -0.92 11.69
N ALA A 121 -3.40 -0.27 10.67
CA ALA A 121 -2.82 -0.97 9.52
C ALA A 121 -1.59 -1.80 9.92
N ALA A 122 -0.73 -1.25 10.77
CA ALA A 122 0.44 -1.97 11.28
C ALA A 122 0.03 -3.19 12.10
N ASN A 123 -0.97 -3.05 12.95
CA ASN A 123 -1.48 -4.16 13.77
C ASN A 123 -2.11 -5.25 12.89
N ALA A 124 -2.88 -4.86 11.89
CA ALA A 124 -3.49 -5.80 10.94
C ALA A 124 -2.41 -6.58 10.18
N LEU A 125 -1.37 -5.89 9.70
CA LEU A 125 -0.26 -6.54 8.99
C LEU A 125 0.51 -7.48 9.90
N ASN A 126 0.81 -7.07 11.13
CA ASN A 126 1.51 -7.91 12.09
C ASN A 126 0.74 -9.19 12.41
N ALA A 127 -0.59 -9.09 12.55
CA ALA A 127 -1.45 -10.25 12.75
C ALA A 127 -1.43 -11.18 11.53
N PHE A 128 -1.43 -10.62 10.33
CA PHE A 128 -1.35 -11.39 9.09
C PHE A 128 -0.02 -12.13 8.98
N ILE A 129 1.10 -11.45 9.28
CA ILE A 129 2.44 -12.06 9.28
C ILE A 129 2.52 -13.19 10.32
N ALA A 130 1.93 -12.99 11.52
CA ALA A 130 1.91 -14.03 12.54
C ALA A 130 1.18 -15.30 12.07
N ALA A 131 0.16 -15.14 11.23
CA ALA A 131 -0.60 -16.26 10.67
C ALA A 131 0.04 -16.87 9.41
N HIS A 132 1.08 -16.23 8.87
CA HIS A 132 1.74 -16.65 7.61
C HIS A 132 3.25 -16.78 7.83
N PRO A 133 3.72 -17.97 8.27
CA PRO A 133 5.15 -18.18 8.59
C PRO A 133 6.11 -17.83 7.45
N GLU A 134 5.67 -17.94 6.19
CA GLU A 134 6.48 -17.62 5.02
C GLU A 134 6.96 -16.16 4.97
N TYR A 135 6.30 -15.26 5.70
CA TYR A 135 6.65 -13.84 5.76
C TYR A 135 7.40 -13.45 7.02
N GLN A 136 7.64 -14.39 7.93
CA GLN A 136 8.38 -14.11 9.13
C GLN A 136 9.88 -14.11 8.83
N ASN A 137 10.61 -13.22 9.50
CA ASN A 137 12.06 -13.18 9.41
C ASN A 137 12.65 -14.37 10.21
N ASP A 138 13.74 -14.88 9.68
CA ASP A 138 14.46 -15.98 10.32
C ASP A 138 15.20 -15.53 11.60
#